data_803732d0648ed9ad13c6ce6b4cd7dd70
#
_entry.id   803732d0648ed9ad13c6ce6b4cd7dd70
#
_cell.length_a   1.000
_cell.length_b   1.000
_cell.length_c   1.000
_cell.angle_alpha   90.00
_cell.angle_beta   90.00
_cell.angle_gamma   90.00
#
_symmetry.space_group_name_H-M   'P 1'
#
loop_
_entity.id
_entity.type
_entity.pdbx_description
1 polymer ?
#
loop_
_entity_poly.entity_id
_entity_poly.type
_entity_poly.pdbx_seq_one_letter_code
_entity_poly.pdbx_strand_id
1 'polypeptide(L)'
;MTDATSYLQAYDEQLRTDAETPSAIAVTRHGPLRLVTFAGGRGFVTYRDLGGADAEAVRALVAAAVEHFDADAEITRVEWKTRGHDRAPGLHDALVASGFEPGEPESIMIGPLTALAGLGDAPEGVTVRRVTTEADVRAMSAMVDEAFGEAVDARMADALLSRLARGDGMELWVAEVDGRMVCGGRLEPVPGTDFVGIWGGATLEAYRHRGIYRALTAARARSALAQGKALVHSDSTDDSRPILERSGLVAVSTTTPYDRTR
;
A
#
# COMPACT_ATOMS: atom_id res chain seq x y z
N MET A 1 -13.21 -18.98 -13.84
CA MET A 1 -13.48 -18.08 -12.69
C MET A 1 -12.29 -18.19 -11.75
N THR A 2 -11.43 -17.21 -11.75
CA THR A 2 -10.35 -17.15 -10.76
C THR A 2 -11.02 -16.85 -9.43
N ASP A 3 -10.93 -17.77 -8.52
CA ASP A 3 -11.67 -17.76 -7.27
C ASP A 3 -11.02 -16.72 -6.31
N ALA A 4 -11.81 -15.87 -5.68
CA ALA A 4 -11.34 -14.94 -4.65
C ALA A 4 -10.52 -15.68 -3.56
N THR A 5 -10.85 -16.95 -3.32
CA THR A 5 -10.14 -17.83 -2.40
C THR A 5 -8.69 -18.07 -2.83
N SER A 6 -8.42 -18.32 -4.12
CA SER A 6 -7.04 -18.53 -4.61
C SER A 6 -6.21 -17.25 -4.55
N TYR A 7 -6.82 -16.08 -4.78
CA TYR A 7 -6.14 -14.81 -4.62
C TYR A 7 -5.82 -14.52 -3.14
N LEU A 8 -6.76 -14.79 -2.24
CA LEU A 8 -6.52 -14.63 -0.80
C LEU A 8 -5.42 -15.56 -0.32
N GLN A 9 -5.42 -16.82 -0.76
CA GLN A 9 -4.36 -17.76 -0.44
C GLN A 9 -2.99 -17.26 -0.94
N ALA A 10 -2.90 -16.80 -2.19
CA ALA A 10 -1.65 -16.26 -2.74
C ALA A 10 -1.18 -15.01 -1.96
N TYR A 11 -2.12 -14.13 -1.55
CA TYR A 11 -1.83 -12.99 -0.69
C TYR A 11 -1.21 -13.41 0.63
N ASP A 12 -1.82 -14.36 1.33
CA ASP A 12 -1.33 -14.84 2.63
C ASP A 12 0.03 -15.55 2.51
N GLU A 13 0.23 -16.32 1.44
CA GLU A 13 1.46 -17.08 1.22
C GLU A 13 2.62 -16.18 0.80
N GLN A 14 2.38 -15.17 -0.03
CA GLN A 14 3.45 -14.40 -0.66
C GLN A 14 3.63 -13.01 -0.04
N LEU A 15 2.58 -12.34 0.42
CA LEU A 15 2.66 -10.97 0.92
C LEU A 15 2.72 -10.88 2.45
N ARG A 16 2.07 -11.78 3.19
CA ARG A 16 2.09 -11.77 4.66
C ARG A 16 3.35 -12.45 5.23
N THR A 17 4.47 -12.08 4.65
CA THR A 17 5.83 -12.56 4.93
C THR A 17 6.77 -11.39 5.14
N ASP A 18 8.08 -11.63 5.15
CA ASP A 18 9.08 -10.56 5.18
C ASP A 18 9.00 -9.65 3.93
N ALA A 19 8.37 -10.12 2.86
CA ALA A 19 8.12 -9.34 1.65
C ALA A 19 7.15 -8.15 1.87
N GLU A 20 6.32 -8.17 2.92
CA GLU A 20 5.42 -7.06 3.26
C GLU A 20 6.18 -5.78 3.65
N THR A 21 7.35 -5.92 4.21
CA THR A 21 8.11 -4.82 4.81
C THR A 21 9.52 -4.68 4.25
N PRO A 22 9.70 -4.52 2.91
CA PRO A 22 11.02 -4.54 2.27
C PRO A 22 11.90 -3.33 2.66
N SER A 23 11.31 -2.29 3.22
CA SER A 23 12.02 -1.08 3.69
C SER A 23 12.27 -1.06 5.20
N ALA A 24 12.03 -2.18 5.91
CA ALA A 24 12.32 -2.28 7.33
C ALA A 24 13.81 -2.04 7.62
N ILE A 25 14.11 -1.27 8.66
CA ILE A 25 15.47 -1.11 9.18
C ILE A 25 15.75 -2.10 10.33
N ALA A 26 14.70 -2.55 11.02
CA ALA A 26 14.78 -3.62 12.00
C ALA A 26 13.47 -4.43 12.03
N VAL A 27 13.57 -5.71 12.32
CA VAL A 27 12.42 -6.61 12.53
C VAL A 27 12.71 -7.47 13.76
N THR A 28 11.87 -7.32 14.77
CA THR A 28 11.87 -8.20 15.97
C THR A 28 10.68 -9.13 15.89
N ARG A 29 10.90 -10.43 16.16
CA ARG A 29 9.80 -11.40 16.24
C ARG A 29 9.41 -11.60 17.69
N HIS A 30 8.11 -11.49 17.98
CA HIS A 30 7.54 -11.80 19.29
C HIS A 30 6.35 -12.75 19.12
N GLY A 31 6.59 -14.04 19.36
CA GLY A 31 5.61 -15.08 19.01
C GLY A 31 5.24 -15.00 17.52
N PRO A 32 3.95 -14.87 17.19
CA PRO A 32 3.49 -14.74 15.81
C PRO A 32 3.70 -13.33 15.23
N LEU A 33 3.98 -12.33 16.07
CA LEU A 33 4.09 -10.94 15.64
C LEU A 33 5.44 -10.64 14.98
N ARG A 34 5.40 -9.78 14.00
CA ARG A 34 6.54 -9.07 13.42
C ARG A 34 6.46 -7.61 13.84
N LEU A 35 7.37 -7.20 14.69
CA LEU A 35 7.52 -5.85 15.18
C LEU A 35 8.59 -5.18 14.32
N VAL A 36 8.15 -4.30 13.44
CA VAL A 36 8.96 -3.71 12.38
C VAL A 36 9.25 -2.26 12.68
N THR A 37 10.49 -1.84 12.53
CA THR A 37 10.89 -0.44 12.62
C THR A 37 11.26 0.07 11.23
N PHE A 38 10.70 1.22 10.85
CA PHE A 38 11.05 1.96 9.65
C PHE A 38 11.81 3.24 10.00
N ALA A 39 12.50 3.80 9.01
CA ALA A 39 13.11 5.11 9.14
C ALA A 39 12.07 6.19 9.52
N GLY A 40 12.51 7.23 10.25
CA GLY A 40 11.63 8.32 10.68
C GLY A 40 10.75 8.00 11.88
N GLY A 41 11.17 7.06 12.72
CA GLY A 41 10.51 6.79 14.02
C GLY A 41 9.15 6.11 13.90
N ARG A 42 8.94 5.29 12.86
CA ARG A 42 7.69 4.56 12.64
C ARG A 42 7.84 3.08 12.99
N GLY A 43 7.02 2.63 13.95
CA GLY A 43 6.77 1.22 14.25
C GLY A 43 5.63 0.64 13.40
N PHE A 44 5.67 -0.66 13.15
CA PHE A 44 4.62 -1.36 12.43
C PHE A 44 4.49 -2.79 12.96
N VAL A 45 3.26 -3.20 13.25
CA VAL A 45 2.95 -4.56 13.71
C VAL A 45 2.16 -5.29 12.64
N THR A 46 2.68 -6.43 12.25
CA THR A 46 1.98 -7.35 11.34
C THR A 46 2.20 -8.80 11.74
N TYR A 47 1.40 -9.69 11.19
CA TYR A 47 1.44 -11.13 11.44
C TYR A 47 0.75 -11.87 10.29
N ARG A 48 1.04 -13.15 10.11
CA ARG A 48 0.33 -14.01 9.16
C ARG A 48 -0.93 -14.61 9.77
N ASP A 49 -0.79 -15.16 10.99
CA ASP A 49 -1.88 -15.64 11.84
C ASP A 49 -1.42 -15.54 13.30
N LEU A 50 -2.35 -15.59 14.23
CA LEU A 50 -2.04 -15.50 15.67
C LEU A 50 -1.87 -16.88 16.34
N GLY A 51 -1.69 -17.96 15.57
CA GLY A 51 -1.40 -19.29 16.11
C GLY A 51 -2.54 -19.89 16.95
N GLY A 52 -3.79 -19.48 16.70
CA GLY A 52 -4.95 -19.92 17.48
C GLY A 52 -5.08 -19.26 18.86
N ALA A 53 -4.38 -18.14 19.09
CA ALA A 53 -4.46 -17.38 20.34
C ALA A 53 -5.91 -17.07 20.73
N ASP A 54 -6.25 -17.24 22.00
CA ASP A 54 -7.50 -16.77 22.59
C ASP A 54 -7.42 -15.27 22.93
N ALA A 55 -8.51 -14.70 23.44
CA ALA A 55 -8.57 -13.27 23.73
C ALA A 55 -7.59 -12.83 24.84
N GLU A 56 -7.18 -13.70 25.76
CA GLU A 56 -6.17 -13.38 26.77
C GLU A 56 -4.77 -13.35 26.15
N ALA A 57 -4.43 -14.33 25.35
CA ALA A 57 -3.17 -14.38 24.62
C ALA A 57 -3.05 -13.21 23.63
N VAL A 58 -4.14 -12.83 22.93
CA VAL A 58 -4.16 -11.66 22.05
C VAL A 58 -3.88 -10.36 22.83
N ARG A 59 -4.48 -10.16 24.01
CA ARG A 59 -4.17 -9.02 24.87
C ARG A 59 -2.69 -8.98 25.29
N ALA A 60 -2.12 -10.15 25.63
CA ALA A 60 -0.71 -10.23 25.98
C ALA A 60 0.21 -9.89 24.79
N LEU A 61 -0.15 -10.30 23.58
CA LEU A 61 0.60 -9.93 22.36
C LEU A 61 0.55 -8.42 22.09
N VAL A 62 -0.61 -7.78 22.27
CA VAL A 62 -0.75 -6.32 22.11
C VAL A 62 0.10 -5.60 23.16
N ALA A 63 0.05 -6.01 24.43
CA ALA A 63 0.86 -5.41 25.49
C ALA A 63 2.36 -5.52 25.21
N ALA A 64 2.81 -6.70 24.76
CA ALA A 64 4.23 -6.90 24.42
C ALA A 64 4.68 -6.05 23.22
N ALA A 65 3.84 -5.84 22.22
CA ALA A 65 4.14 -4.95 21.10
C ALA A 65 4.24 -3.49 21.55
N VAL A 66 3.34 -3.04 22.42
CA VAL A 66 3.39 -1.69 23.02
C VAL A 66 4.65 -1.50 23.84
N GLU A 67 4.98 -2.44 24.73
CA GLU A 67 6.22 -2.40 25.54
C GLU A 67 7.47 -2.31 24.65
N HIS A 68 7.53 -3.11 23.58
CA HIS A 68 8.64 -3.11 22.64
C HIS A 68 8.89 -1.73 22.03
N PHE A 69 7.83 -1.11 21.48
CA PHE A 69 7.99 0.21 20.85
C PHE A 69 8.12 1.35 21.87
N ASP A 70 7.53 1.21 23.05
CA ASP A 70 7.65 2.20 24.13
C ASP A 70 9.06 2.23 24.75
N ALA A 71 9.83 1.16 24.62
CA ALA A 71 11.23 1.11 25.03
C ALA A 71 12.16 1.96 24.15
N ASP A 72 11.74 2.30 22.92
CA ASP A 72 12.51 3.13 21.99
C ASP A 72 11.88 4.52 21.85
N ALA A 73 12.57 5.55 22.39
CA ALA A 73 12.10 6.93 22.36
C ALA A 73 12.07 7.57 20.96
N GLU A 74 12.78 6.98 19.99
CA GLU A 74 12.77 7.44 18.60
C GLU A 74 11.48 7.04 17.88
N ILE A 75 10.74 6.04 18.37
CA ILE A 75 9.47 5.61 17.78
C ILE A 75 8.36 6.53 18.28
N THR A 76 7.79 7.31 17.37
CA THR A 76 6.75 8.30 17.66
C THR A 76 5.35 7.87 17.20
N ARG A 77 5.26 6.92 16.28
CA ARG A 77 4.00 6.38 15.75
C ARG A 77 4.14 4.89 15.52
N VAL A 78 3.12 4.13 15.90
CA VAL A 78 3.01 2.69 15.66
C VAL A 78 1.70 2.40 14.93
N GLU A 79 1.79 1.69 13.83
CA GLU A 79 0.64 1.17 13.10
C GLU A 79 0.50 -0.34 13.36
N TRP A 80 -0.68 -0.80 13.71
CA TRP A 80 -1.02 -2.24 13.72
C TRP A 80 -1.95 -2.54 12.55
N LYS A 81 -1.51 -3.37 11.63
CA LYS A 81 -2.30 -3.74 10.45
C LYS A 81 -3.08 -5.02 10.69
N THR A 82 -4.42 -4.94 10.70
CA THR A 82 -5.33 -6.08 10.83
C THR A 82 -5.82 -6.55 9.47
N ARG A 83 -6.40 -7.77 9.39
CA ARG A 83 -7.11 -8.28 8.20
C ARG A 83 -8.42 -8.90 8.62
N GLY A 84 -9.48 -8.64 7.84
CA GLY A 84 -10.84 -9.06 8.17
C GLY A 84 -11.07 -10.57 8.16
N HIS A 85 -10.20 -11.34 7.50
CA HIS A 85 -10.26 -12.81 7.49
C HIS A 85 -9.45 -13.46 8.63
N ASP A 86 -8.73 -12.66 9.44
CA ASP A 86 -7.94 -13.19 10.54
C ASP A 86 -8.82 -13.63 11.72
N ARG A 87 -8.46 -14.75 12.33
CA ARG A 87 -9.04 -15.15 13.60
C ARG A 87 -8.24 -14.50 14.75
N ALA A 88 -8.73 -13.37 15.25
CA ALA A 88 -8.08 -12.58 16.28
C ALA A 88 -9.09 -12.13 17.36
N PRO A 89 -9.57 -13.06 18.24
CA PRO A 89 -10.61 -12.75 19.21
C PRO A 89 -10.14 -11.65 20.20
N GLY A 90 -10.97 -10.59 20.35
CA GLY A 90 -10.70 -9.48 21.26
C GLY A 90 -9.58 -8.53 20.82
N LEU A 91 -9.04 -8.64 19.60
CA LEU A 91 -7.95 -7.79 19.12
C LEU A 91 -8.36 -6.31 19.07
N HIS A 92 -9.55 -6.00 18.54
CA HIS A 92 -10.08 -4.63 18.52
C HIS A 92 -10.06 -3.98 19.92
N ASP A 93 -10.67 -4.67 20.89
CA ASP A 93 -10.76 -4.14 22.26
C ASP A 93 -9.38 -3.98 22.90
N ALA A 94 -8.48 -4.93 22.66
CA ALA A 94 -7.11 -4.88 23.16
C ALA A 94 -6.31 -3.70 22.58
N LEU A 95 -6.44 -3.44 21.28
CA LEU A 95 -5.79 -2.32 20.61
C LEU A 95 -6.33 -0.99 21.13
N VAL A 96 -7.64 -0.81 21.18
CA VAL A 96 -8.28 0.42 21.68
C VAL A 96 -7.90 0.67 23.15
N ALA A 97 -7.95 -0.36 24.00
CA ALA A 97 -7.52 -0.24 25.41
C ALA A 97 -6.02 0.11 25.56
N SER A 98 -5.21 -0.16 24.55
CA SER A 98 -3.76 0.17 24.50
C SER A 98 -3.46 1.50 23.80
N GLY A 99 -4.50 2.30 23.48
CA GLY A 99 -4.37 3.63 22.91
C GLY A 99 -4.19 3.67 21.39
N PHE A 100 -4.52 2.58 20.69
CA PHE A 100 -4.61 2.60 19.24
C PHE A 100 -5.99 3.11 18.79
N GLU A 101 -6.01 3.91 17.76
CA GLU A 101 -7.23 4.41 17.11
C GLU A 101 -7.42 3.67 15.77
N PRO A 102 -8.61 3.09 15.51
CA PRO A 102 -8.89 2.47 14.23
C PRO A 102 -9.01 3.53 13.13
N GLY A 103 -8.34 3.30 12.01
CA GLY A 103 -8.57 4.03 10.78
C GLY A 103 -9.77 3.47 10.00
N GLU A 104 -10.02 4.06 8.83
CA GLU A 104 -11.07 3.57 7.94
C GLU A 104 -10.71 2.19 7.39
N PRO A 105 -11.68 1.25 7.35
CA PRO A 105 -11.48 -0.04 6.71
C PRO A 105 -11.25 0.12 5.20
N GLU A 106 -10.31 -0.62 4.65
CA GLU A 106 -10.02 -0.68 3.23
C GLU A 106 -10.25 -2.09 2.68
N SER A 107 -10.62 -2.19 1.41
CA SER A 107 -10.74 -3.47 0.73
C SER A 107 -9.40 -3.91 0.16
N ILE A 108 -8.98 -5.14 0.46
CA ILE A 108 -7.82 -5.77 -0.18
C ILE A 108 -8.26 -6.25 -1.56
N MET A 109 -7.83 -5.52 -2.60
CA MET A 109 -8.15 -5.79 -3.99
C MET A 109 -7.02 -6.56 -4.67
N ILE A 110 -7.34 -7.66 -5.31
CA ILE A 110 -6.36 -8.48 -6.05
C ILE A 110 -6.92 -8.84 -7.42
N GLY A 111 -6.06 -8.90 -8.41
CA GLY A 111 -6.41 -9.36 -9.74
C GLY A 111 -5.20 -9.60 -10.64
N PRO A 112 -5.41 -10.15 -11.83
CA PRO A 112 -4.33 -10.37 -12.78
C PRO A 112 -3.91 -9.04 -13.42
N LEU A 113 -2.61 -8.82 -13.55
CA LEU A 113 -2.07 -7.63 -14.21
C LEU A 113 -2.55 -7.49 -15.67
N THR A 114 -2.85 -8.60 -16.33
CA THR A 114 -3.38 -8.59 -17.70
C THR A 114 -4.74 -7.87 -17.82
N ALA A 115 -5.56 -7.90 -16.78
CA ALA A 115 -6.82 -7.16 -16.75
C ALA A 115 -6.58 -5.65 -16.76
N LEU A 116 -5.62 -5.18 -15.95
CA LEU A 116 -5.26 -3.76 -15.92
C LEU A 116 -4.50 -3.32 -17.17
N ALA A 117 -3.61 -4.13 -17.69
CA ALA A 117 -2.85 -3.83 -18.91
C ALA A 117 -3.76 -3.62 -20.14
N GLY A 118 -4.94 -4.27 -20.15
CA GLY A 118 -5.96 -4.15 -21.18
C GLY A 118 -6.90 -2.94 -21.05
N LEU A 119 -6.75 -2.06 -20.05
CA LEU A 119 -7.64 -0.92 -19.82
C LEU A 119 -7.60 0.16 -20.91
N GLY A 120 -6.64 0.09 -21.83
CA GLY A 120 -6.51 0.98 -22.97
C GLY A 120 -5.31 1.89 -22.93
N ASP A 121 -5.15 2.67 -23.99
CA ASP A 121 -4.08 3.62 -24.17
C ASP A 121 -4.43 5.02 -23.67
N ALA A 122 -3.46 5.92 -23.65
CA ALA A 122 -3.66 7.29 -23.25
C ALA A 122 -4.63 8.00 -24.23
N PRO A 123 -5.58 8.79 -23.70
CA PRO A 123 -6.43 9.64 -24.54
C PRO A 123 -5.60 10.62 -25.36
N GLU A 124 -6.20 11.15 -26.43
CA GLU A 124 -5.55 12.19 -27.25
C GLU A 124 -5.11 13.40 -26.38
N GLY A 125 -3.90 13.89 -26.62
CA GLY A 125 -3.30 14.99 -25.85
C GLY A 125 -2.78 14.60 -24.46
N VAL A 126 -2.82 13.31 -24.09
CA VAL A 126 -2.28 12.81 -22.83
C VAL A 126 -1.01 12.01 -23.06
N THR A 127 0.06 12.40 -22.39
CA THR A 127 1.32 11.61 -22.36
C THR A 127 1.48 10.91 -21.03
N VAL A 128 1.71 9.58 -21.07
CA VAL A 128 2.00 8.78 -19.88
C VAL A 128 3.47 8.40 -19.88
N ARG A 129 4.17 8.71 -18.80
CA ARG A 129 5.61 8.43 -18.68
C ARG A 129 6.06 8.07 -17.26
N ARG A 130 7.22 7.45 -17.17
CA ARG A 130 7.94 7.25 -15.90
C ARG A 130 8.62 8.55 -15.46
N VAL A 131 8.76 8.70 -14.15
CA VAL A 131 9.44 9.80 -13.48
C VAL A 131 10.72 9.26 -12.84
N THR A 132 11.85 9.90 -13.11
CA THR A 132 13.16 9.44 -12.61
C THR A 132 14.05 10.57 -12.09
N THR A 133 13.76 11.83 -12.45
CA THR A 133 14.55 12.97 -11.98
C THR A 133 14.00 13.51 -10.67
N GLU A 134 14.85 14.09 -9.82
CA GLU A 134 14.44 14.71 -8.57
C GLU A 134 13.37 15.79 -8.81
N ALA A 135 13.54 16.64 -9.82
CA ALA A 135 12.59 17.68 -10.16
C ALA A 135 11.20 17.13 -10.48
N ASP A 136 11.14 16.06 -11.27
CA ASP A 136 9.89 15.38 -11.62
C ASP A 136 9.24 14.70 -10.39
N VAL A 137 10.03 14.08 -9.51
CA VAL A 137 9.51 13.43 -8.28
C VAL A 137 8.87 14.47 -7.37
N ARG A 138 9.52 15.62 -7.19
CA ARG A 138 8.97 16.73 -6.40
C ARG A 138 7.71 17.32 -7.04
N ALA A 139 7.69 17.48 -8.37
CA ALA A 139 6.51 17.95 -9.10
C ALA A 139 5.35 16.96 -9.00
N MET A 140 5.62 15.65 -9.12
CA MET A 140 4.61 14.61 -8.95
C MET A 140 4.04 14.61 -7.52
N SER A 141 4.89 14.72 -6.47
CA SER A 141 4.44 14.78 -5.09
C SER A 141 3.53 15.98 -4.85
N ALA A 142 3.93 17.17 -5.30
CA ALA A 142 3.12 18.38 -5.18
C ALA A 142 1.78 18.27 -5.92
N MET A 143 1.74 17.63 -7.09
CA MET A 143 0.49 17.37 -7.83
C MET A 143 -0.42 16.40 -7.06
N VAL A 144 0.14 15.40 -6.38
CA VAL A 144 -0.63 14.46 -5.55
C VAL A 144 -1.22 15.18 -4.35
N ASP A 145 -0.45 16.02 -3.65
CA ASP A 145 -0.93 16.84 -2.54
C ASP A 145 -2.08 17.77 -2.99
N GLU A 146 -1.91 18.44 -4.16
CA GLU A 146 -2.97 19.26 -4.78
C GLU A 146 -4.24 18.43 -5.05
N ALA A 147 -4.10 17.20 -5.55
CA ALA A 147 -5.24 16.33 -5.87
C ALA A 147 -6.04 15.87 -4.64
N PHE A 148 -5.38 15.81 -3.48
CA PHE A 148 -6.02 15.50 -2.18
C PHE A 148 -6.44 16.76 -1.42
N GLY A 149 -6.14 17.96 -1.93
CA GLY A 149 -6.45 19.22 -1.24
C GLY A 149 -5.55 19.51 -0.04
N GLU A 150 -4.37 18.92 -0.02
CA GLU A 150 -3.38 19.05 1.04
C GLU A 150 -2.32 20.12 0.71
N ALA A 151 -1.68 20.65 1.74
CA ALA A 151 -0.52 21.51 1.54
C ALA A 151 0.68 20.69 1.05
N VAL A 152 1.47 21.27 0.13
CA VAL A 152 2.67 20.60 -0.40
C VAL A 152 3.63 20.22 0.71
N ASP A 153 3.95 18.93 0.81
CA ASP A 153 4.87 18.39 1.81
C ASP A 153 6.10 17.73 1.15
N ALA A 154 7.26 18.31 1.38
CA ALA A 154 8.52 17.79 0.85
C ALA A 154 8.88 16.39 1.38
N ARG A 155 8.37 15.99 2.55
CA ARG A 155 8.72 14.70 3.19
C ARG A 155 8.35 13.50 2.33
N MET A 156 7.20 13.55 1.64
CA MET A 156 6.80 12.48 0.73
C MET A 156 7.76 12.38 -0.45
N ALA A 157 8.11 13.50 -1.07
CA ALA A 157 9.08 13.53 -2.18
C ALA A 157 10.45 12.99 -1.76
N ASP A 158 10.95 13.38 -0.57
CA ASP A 158 12.23 12.92 -0.03
C ASP A 158 12.20 11.39 0.25
N ALA A 159 11.10 10.87 0.77
CA ALA A 159 10.90 9.43 0.97
C ALA A 159 10.90 8.65 -0.36
N LEU A 160 10.22 9.17 -1.38
CA LEU A 160 10.20 8.57 -2.72
C LEU A 160 11.57 8.58 -3.38
N LEU A 161 12.32 9.69 -3.28
CA LEU A 161 13.70 9.80 -3.78
C LEU A 161 14.63 8.80 -3.09
N SER A 162 14.56 8.73 -1.77
CA SER A 162 15.32 7.77 -0.98
C SER A 162 15.01 6.33 -1.38
N ARG A 163 13.77 6.04 -1.71
CA ARG A 163 13.36 4.71 -2.15
C ARG A 163 13.81 4.40 -3.57
N LEU A 164 13.68 5.34 -4.50
CA LEU A 164 14.19 5.17 -5.87
C LEU A 164 15.70 4.88 -5.89
N ALA A 165 16.46 5.50 -4.99
CA ALA A 165 17.90 5.30 -4.87
C ALA A 165 18.29 3.86 -4.46
N ARG A 166 17.37 3.08 -3.87
CA ARG A 166 17.61 1.66 -3.52
C ARG A 166 17.61 0.73 -4.74
N GLY A 167 16.96 1.13 -5.83
CA GLY A 167 16.87 0.30 -7.03
C GLY A 167 16.06 -0.99 -6.86
N ASP A 168 15.05 -1.00 -5.98
CA ASP A 168 14.21 -2.16 -5.66
C ASP A 168 13.10 -2.45 -6.69
N GLY A 169 13.16 -1.77 -7.82
CA GLY A 169 12.19 -1.92 -8.92
C GLY A 169 10.96 -1.01 -8.79
N MET A 170 10.85 -0.19 -7.74
CA MET A 170 9.78 0.80 -7.62
C MET A 170 9.82 1.77 -8.81
N GLU A 171 8.66 2.09 -9.34
CA GLU A 171 8.49 3.06 -10.42
C GLU A 171 7.47 4.13 -10.05
N LEU A 172 7.77 5.35 -10.44
CA LEU A 172 6.84 6.48 -10.37
C LEU A 172 6.35 6.79 -11.78
N TRP A 173 5.05 6.98 -11.91
CA TRP A 173 4.38 7.20 -13.19
C TRP A 173 3.49 8.43 -13.13
N VAL A 174 3.50 9.23 -14.20
CA VAL A 174 2.62 10.39 -14.35
C VAL A 174 1.93 10.37 -15.70
N ALA A 175 0.79 11.04 -15.75
CA ALA A 175 0.16 11.46 -16.99
C ALA A 175 0.17 12.99 -17.07
N GLU A 176 0.48 13.50 -18.25
CA GLU A 176 0.62 14.92 -18.54
C GLU A 176 -0.35 15.36 -19.64
N VAL A 177 -0.87 16.56 -19.47
CA VAL A 177 -1.65 17.29 -20.49
C VAL A 177 -0.97 18.64 -20.67
N ASP A 178 -0.62 19.01 -21.88
CA ASP A 178 0.08 20.27 -22.22
C ASP A 178 1.32 20.51 -21.34
N GLY A 179 2.06 19.45 -21.01
CA GLY A 179 3.27 19.51 -20.18
C GLY A 179 3.02 19.64 -18.66
N ARG A 180 1.76 19.69 -18.21
CA ARG A 180 1.41 19.69 -16.80
C ARG A 180 1.11 18.25 -16.33
N MET A 181 1.71 17.84 -15.23
CA MET A 181 1.33 16.60 -14.53
C MET A 181 -0.09 16.74 -13.97
N VAL A 182 -0.97 15.82 -14.34
CA VAL A 182 -2.40 15.86 -13.96
C VAL A 182 -2.88 14.59 -13.28
N CYS A 183 -2.08 13.53 -13.36
CA CYS A 183 -2.33 12.25 -12.70
C CYS A 183 -1.00 11.59 -12.37
N GLY A 184 -0.93 10.90 -11.24
CA GLY A 184 0.27 10.19 -10.82
C GLY A 184 -0.06 8.94 -10.01
N GLY A 185 0.95 8.09 -9.83
CA GLY A 185 0.83 6.88 -9.02
C GLY A 185 2.13 6.07 -9.01
N ARG A 186 2.24 5.18 -8.03
CA ARG A 186 3.41 4.32 -7.82
C ARG A 186 3.13 2.90 -8.28
N LEU A 187 4.15 2.22 -8.75
CA LEU A 187 4.22 0.79 -8.99
C LEU A 187 5.31 0.24 -8.08
N GLU A 188 4.98 -0.72 -7.24
CA GLU A 188 5.89 -1.29 -6.25
C GLU A 188 5.95 -2.81 -6.38
N PRO A 189 6.90 -3.35 -7.17
CA PRO A 189 7.11 -4.78 -7.26
C PRO A 189 7.50 -5.35 -5.89
N VAL A 190 6.90 -6.48 -5.51
CA VAL A 190 7.25 -7.18 -4.28
C VAL A 190 8.29 -8.25 -4.61
N PRO A 191 9.54 -8.13 -4.12
CA PRO A 191 10.61 -9.05 -4.47
C PRO A 191 10.29 -10.50 -4.09
N GLY A 192 10.65 -11.45 -4.96
CA GLY A 192 10.45 -12.90 -4.71
C GLY A 192 9.00 -13.37 -4.77
N THR A 193 8.07 -12.53 -5.23
CA THR A 193 6.63 -12.85 -5.35
C THR A 193 6.10 -12.58 -6.75
N ASP A 194 4.89 -13.07 -7.03
CA ASP A 194 4.15 -12.74 -8.27
C ASP A 194 3.51 -11.34 -8.23
N PHE A 195 3.56 -10.66 -7.08
CA PHE A 195 2.80 -9.46 -6.81
C PHE A 195 3.53 -8.16 -7.12
N VAL A 196 2.71 -7.16 -7.46
CA VAL A 196 3.05 -5.75 -7.46
C VAL A 196 1.95 -4.96 -6.74
N GLY A 197 2.34 -3.97 -5.96
CA GLY A 197 1.43 -2.99 -5.39
C GLY A 197 1.24 -1.79 -6.32
N ILE A 198 0.02 -1.25 -6.38
CA ILE A 198 -0.27 0.05 -7.01
C ILE A 198 -0.78 1.01 -5.93
N TRP A 199 -0.07 2.12 -5.73
CA TRP A 199 -0.29 3.02 -4.61
C TRP A 199 -0.34 4.48 -5.03
N GLY A 200 -0.93 5.33 -4.18
CA GLY A 200 -0.91 6.78 -4.32
C GLY A 200 -1.44 7.27 -5.65
N GLY A 201 -2.45 6.58 -6.18
CA GLY A 201 -3.11 6.96 -7.43
C GLY A 201 -3.97 8.20 -7.23
N ALA A 202 -3.59 9.34 -7.83
CA ALA A 202 -4.31 10.60 -7.73
C ALA A 202 -4.50 11.23 -9.10
N THR A 203 -5.62 11.93 -9.29
CA THR A 203 -5.91 12.72 -10.50
C THR A 203 -6.49 14.05 -10.07
N LEU A 204 -5.95 15.14 -10.59
CA LEU A 204 -6.49 16.47 -10.36
C LEU A 204 -7.96 16.55 -10.77
N GLU A 205 -8.79 17.19 -9.97
CA GLU A 205 -10.25 17.20 -10.12
C GLU A 205 -10.71 17.54 -11.53
N ALA A 206 -10.15 18.61 -12.12
CA ALA A 206 -10.48 19.07 -13.48
C ALA A 206 -10.17 18.06 -14.60
N TYR A 207 -9.41 17.00 -14.29
CA TYR A 207 -8.98 15.96 -15.23
C TYR A 207 -9.58 14.59 -14.94
N ARG A 208 -10.45 14.46 -13.93
CA ARG A 208 -11.18 13.23 -13.61
C ARG A 208 -12.18 12.87 -14.72
N HIS A 209 -12.58 11.61 -14.75
CA HIS A 209 -13.56 11.06 -15.72
C HIS A 209 -13.15 11.12 -17.21
N ARG A 210 -11.87 11.42 -17.50
CA ARG A 210 -11.33 11.55 -18.86
C ARG A 210 -10.52 10.32 -19.31
N GLY A 211 -10.54 9.20 -18.56
CA GLY A 211 -9.78 7.98 -18.88
C GLY A 211 -8.29 8.04 -18.52
N ILE A 212 -7.78 9.15 -18.02
CA ILE A 212 -6.36 9.39 -17.74
C ILE A 212 -5.82 8.40 -16.69
N TYR A 213 -6.54 8.22 -15.57
CA TYR A 213 -6.15 7.26 -14.53
C TYR A 213 -6.13 5.81 -15.04
N ARG A 214 -7.06 5.44 -15.92
CA ARG A 214 -7.09 4.11 -16.55
C ARG A 214 -5.84 3.89 -17.41
N ALA A 215 -5.47 4.86 -18.23
CA ALA A 215 -4.28 4.78 -19.06
C ALA A 215 -2.99 4.70 -18.22
N LEU A 216 -2.88 5.50 -17.15
CA LEU A 216 -1.78 5.43 -16.20
C LEU A 216 -1.69 4.04 -15.54
N THR A 217 -2.84 3.48 -15.14
CA THR A 217 -2.91 2.15 -14.52
C THR A 217 -2.51 1.06 -15.52
N ALA A 218 -2.96 1.15 -16.78
CA ALA A 218 -2.56 0.23 -17.83
C ALA A 218 -1.06 0.26 -18.11
N ALA A 219 -0.45 1.44 -18.14
CA ALA A 219 0.99 1.59 -18.35
C ALA A 219 1.80 0.95 -17.21
N ARG A 220 1.40 1.18 -15.96
CA ARG A 220 2.01 0.54 -14.78
C ARG A 220 1.89 -0.98 -14.84
N ALA A 221 0.72 -1.50 -15.19
CA ALA A 221 0.49 -2.94 -15.31
C ALA A 221 1.34 -3.57 -16.42
N ARG A 222 1.48 -2.92 -17.58
CA ARG A 222 2.38 -3.38 -18.66
C ARG A 222 3.83 -3.41 -18.19
N SER A 223 4.28 -2.41 -17.45
CA SER A 223 5.63 -2.39 -16.87
C SER A 223 5.84 -3.52 -15.87
N ALA A 224 4.86 -3.79 -15.01
CA ALA A 224 4.92 -4.90 -14.06
C ALA A 224 4.99 -6.27 -14.76
N LEU A 225 4.18 -6.47 -15.81
CA LEU A 225 4.25 -7.69 -16.64
C LEU A 225 5.63 -7.87 -17.28
N ALA A 226 6.24 -6.79 -17.78
CA ALA A 226 7.60 -6.83 -18.33
C ALA A 226 8.67 -7.17 -17.27
N GLN A 227 8.39 -6.92 -15.99
CA GLN A 227 9.22 -7.31 -14.84
C GLN A 227 8.92 -8.75 -14.37
N GLY A 228 8.07 -9.52 -15.06
CA GLY A 228 7.71 -10.90 -14.72
C GLY A 228 6.70 -11.03 -13.60
N LYS A 229 5.99 -9.95 -13.22
CA LYS A 229 4.90 -10.00 -12.24
C LYS A 229 3.60 -10.45 -12.90
N ALA A 230 2.72 -11.10 -12.14
CA ALA A 230 1.45 -11.64 -12.64
C ALA A 230 0.24 -11.02 -11.95
N LEU A 231 0.35 -10.68 -10.68
CA LEU A 231 -0.73 -10.22 -9.82
C LEU A 231 -0.52 -8.79 -9.34
N VAL A 232 -1.60 -8.05 -9.24
CA VAL A 232 -1.63 -6.74 -8.60
C VAL A 232 -2.43 -6.81 -7.31
N HIS A 233 -1.98 -6.08 -6.29
CA HIS A 233 -2.77 -5.83 -5.09
C HIS A 233 -2.83 -4.33 -4.77
N SER A 234 -3.90 -3.94 -4.07
CA SER A 234 -4.09 -2.59 -3.54
C SER A 234 -5.05 -2.64 -2.37
N ASP A 235 -4.77 -1.88 -1.33
CA ASP A 235 -5.76 -1.58 -0.31
C ASP A 235 -6.55 -0.36 -0.80
N SER A 236 -7.86 -0.47 -0.82
CA SER A 236 -8.74 0.47 -1.52
C SER A 236 -9.84 0.97 -0.60
N THR A 237 -9.99 2.28 -0.57
CA THR A 237 -11.15 2.94 0.04
C THR A 237 -12.43 2.64 -0.73
N ASP A 238 -13.59 2.94 -0.16
CA ASP A 238 -14.89 2.77 -0.80
C ASP A 238 -15.03 3.58 -2.10
N ASP A 239 -14.30 4.69 -2.26
CA ASP A 239 -14.29 5.48 -3.48
C ASP A 239 -13.49 4.81 -4.61
N SER A 240 -12.39 4.18 -4.30
CA SER A 240 -11.49 3.57 -5.29
C SER A 240 -11.86 2.12 -5.63
N ARG A 241 -12.46 1.39 -4.70
CA ARG A 241 -12.88 -0.01 -4.89
C ARG A 241 -13.74 -0.23 -6.14
N PRO A 242 -14.83 0.54 -6.41
CA PRO A 242 -15.63 0.31 -7.61
C PRO A 242 -14.87 0.51 -8.93
N ILE A 243 -13.81 1.34 -8.91
CA ILE A 243 -12.95 1.55 -10.09
C ILE A 243 -12.12 0.29 -10.35
N LEU A 244 -11.54 -0.29 -9.30
CA LEU A 244 -10.72 -1.49 -9.40
C LEU A 244 -11.56 -2.73 -9.74
N GLU A 245 -12.77 -2.86 -9.19
CA GLU A 245 -13.69 -3.93 -9.53
C GLU A 245 -14.07 -3.91 -11.03
N ARG A 246 -14.39 -2.73 -11.56
CA ARG A 246 -14.64 -2.57 -13.01
C ARG A 246 -13.41 -2.84 -13.87
N SER A 247 -12.24 -2.79 -13.28
CA SER A 247 -10.96 -3.08 -13.93
C SER A 247 -10.55 -4.55 -13.79
N GLY A 248 -11.42 -5.40 -13.20
CA GLY A 248 -11.20 -6.84 -13.10
C GLY A 248 -10.51 -7.31 -11.83
N LEU A 249 -10.32 -6.44 -10.83
CA LEU A 249 -9.85 -6.86 -9.51
C LEU A 249 -11.03 -7.33 -8.65
N VAL A 250 -10.73 -8.21 -7.69
CA VAL A 250 -11.69 -8.78 -6.76
C VAL A 250 -11.32 -8.37 -5.34
N ALA A 251 -12.31 -7.94 -4.55
CA ALA A 251 -12.14 -7.76 -3.12
C ALA A 251 -12.04 -9.15 -2.46
N VAL A 252 -10.88 -9.46 -1.88
CA VAL A 252 -10.61 -10.76 -1.27
C VAL A 252 -10.75 -10.73 0.25
N SER A 253 -10.55 -9.58 0.86
CA SER A 253 -10.67 -9.33 2.30
C SER A 253 -10.73 -7.82 2.57
N THR A 254 -10.68 -7.45 3.84
CA THR A 254 -10.50 -6.07 4.29
C THR A 254 -9.24 -5.95 5.12
N THR A 255 -8.74 -4.73 5.27
CA THR A 255 -7.70 -4.35 6.24
C THR A 255 -8.16 -3.11 6.99
N THR A 256 -7.82 -3.02 8.27
CA THR A 256 -8.03 -1.82 9.07
C THR A 256 -6.72 -1.49 9.75
N PRO A 257 -6.11 -0.33 9.45
CA PRO A 257 -4.97 0.16 10.20
C PRO A 257 -5.44 0.63 11.57
N TYR A 258 -4.63 0.41 12.59
CA TYR A 258 -4.81 0.98 13.92
C TYR A 258 -3.56 1.78 14.23
N ASP A 259 -3.71 3.05 14.49
CA ASP A 259 -2.60 3.97 14.74
C ASP A 259 -2.52 4.37 16.20
N ARG A 260 -1.30 4.41 16.73
CA ARG A 260 -0.97 4.93 18.05
C ARG A 260 0.17 5.94 17.89
N THR A 261 -0.09 7.17 18.30
CA THR A 261 0.91 8.25 18.35
C THR A 261 1.27 8.53 19.80
N ARG A 262 2.53 8.82 20.03
CA ARG A 262 3.08 9.20 21.34
C ARG A 262 3.08 10.71 21.53
#